data_8e4162351949b14969ba1ae9e79979d3
#
_entry.id   8e4162351949b14969ba1ae9e79979d3
#
_cell.length_a   1.000
_cell.length_b   1.000
_cell.length_c   1.000
_cell.angle_alpha   90.00
_cell.angle_beta   90.00
_cell.angle_gamma   90.00
#
_symmetry.space_group_name_H-M   'P 1'
#
loop_
_entity.id
_entity.type
_entity.pdbx_description
1 polymer ?
#
loop_
_entity_poly.entity_id
_entity_poly.type
_entity_poly.pdbx_seq_one_letter_code
_entity_poly.pdbx_strand_id
1 'polypeptide(L)'
;SVWSRMGTSMTISDVVEYLHNQPDQRITDIARQLYPFTRSGQFGYWFDGVNNLNFQKNFVVLELDDLKQQELLRKVVLMMLVSRIQFEMYNAKLERKIAIFDEAKEYLDDVIIRKFISDGYRRFRKYNGSAVIITQSLKDVYDVPGMHTILNNSAHKIILQQDPAEIDSLAEKKMLPL
;
A
#
# COMPACT_ATOMS: atom_id res chain seq x y z
N SER A 1 -14.14 23.51 -12.65
CA SER A 1 -13.53 22.70 -11.57
C SER A 1 -12.26 23.37 -11.06
N VAL A 2 -11.80 23.01 -9.86
CA VAL A 2 -10.52 23.50 -9.29
C VAL A 2 -9.36 23.13 -10.17
N TRP A 3 -9.33 21.89 -10.63
CA TRP A 3 -8.30 21.39 -11.54
C TRP A 3 -8.16 22.22 -12.83
N SER A 4 -9.27 22.62 -13.42
CA SER A 4 -9.26 23.42 -14.65
C SER A 4 -8.62 24.81 -14.49
N ARG A 5 -8.58 25.32 -13.25
CA ARG A 5 -7.97 26.63 -12.92
C ARG A 5 -6.53 26.53 -12.48
N MET A 6 -6.18 25.51 -11.71
CA MET A 6 -4.92 25.42 -10.98
C MET A 6 -3.98 24.33 -11.51
N GLY A 7 -4.51 23.33 -12.21
CA GLY A 7 -3.71 22.24 -12.75
C GLY A 7 -2.88 21.55 -11.68
N THR A 8 -1.59 21.36 -11.94
CA THR A 8 -0.63 20.66 -11.06
C THR A 8 -0.26 21.44 -9.79
N SER A 9 -0.63 22.72 -9.67
CA SER A 9 -0.41 23.52 -8.45
C SER A 9 -1.55 23.42 -7.44
N MET A 10 -2.62 22.66 -7.76
CA MET A 10 -3.76 22.45 -6.89
C MET A 10 -3.35 21.72 -5.61
N THR A 11 -3.79 22.23 -4.47
CA THR A 11 -3.60 21.63 -3.14
C THR A 11 -4.91 21.07 -2.57
N ILE A 12 -4.83 20.35 -1.46
CA ILE A 12 -6.03 19.86 -0.76
C ILE A 12 -6.84 21.03 -0.20
N SER A 13 -6.18 22.08 0.28
CA SER A 13 -6.87 23.30 0.74
C SER A 13 -7.74 23.91 -0.35
N ASP A 14 -7.25 23.98 -1.58
CA ASP A 14 -8.03 24.52 -2.72
C ASP A 14 -9.27 23.67 -3.03
N VAL A 15 -9.13 22.36 -2.90
CA VAL A 15 -10.25 21.41 -3.09
C VAL A 15 -11.27 21.59 -1.98
N VAL A 16 -10.84 21.64 -0.73
CA VAL A 16 -11.73 21.83 0.44
C VAL A 16 -12.47 23.15 0.38
N GLU A 17 -11.81 24.23 0.02
CA GLU A 17 -12.44 25.54 -0.16
C GLU A 17 -13.54 25.50 -1.24
N TYR A 18 -13.24 24.87 -2.38
CA TYR A 18 -14.22 24.69 -3.44
C TYR A 18 -15.42 23.86 -3.01
N LEU A 19 -15.19 22.73 -2.32
CA LEU A 19 -16.26 21.83 -1.85
C LEU A 19 -17.11 22.52 -0.76
N HIS A 20 -16.50 23.31 0.11
CA HIS A 20 -17.20 24.02 1.18
C HIS A 20 -18.20 25.05 0.64
N ASN A 21 -17.92 25.64 -0.51
CA ASN A 21 -18.77 26.63 -1.18
C ASN A 21 -19.87 26.01 -2.06
N GLN A 22 -20.07 24.70 -2.02
CA GLN A 22 -21.14 24.05 -2.78
C GLN A 22 -22.45 24.03 -1.97
N PRO A 23 -23.61 24.15 -2.63
CA PRO A 23 -24.91 24.19 -1.95
C PRO A 23 -25.36 22.81 -1.41
N ASP A 24 -24.80 21.72 -1.90
CA ASP A 24 -25.15 20.35 -1.48
C ASP A 24 -24.43 19.98 -0.17
N GLN A 25 -25.19 19.69 0.88
CA GLN A 25 -24.69 19.32 2.20
C GLN A 25 -23.73 18.13 2.15
N ARG A 26 -23.97 17.16 1.28
CA ARG A 26 -23.11 15.96 1.15
C ARG A 26 -21.71 16.34 0.66
N ILE A 27 -21.61 17.36 -0.21
CA ILE A 27 -20.34 17.88 -0.70
C ILE A 27 -19.60 18.65 0.42
N THR A 28 -20.34 19.44 1.19
CA THR A 28 -19.78 20.13 2.36
C THR A 28 -19.28 19.15 3.42
N ASP A 29 -19.95 18.03 3.62
CA ASP A 29 -19.51 16.99 4.55
C ASP A 29 -18.20 16.32 4.10
N ILE A 30 -17.98 16.14 2.80
CA ILE A 30 -16.68 15.70 2.25
C ILE A 30 -15.60 16.76 2.55
N ALA A 31 -15.90 18.04 2.40
CA ALA A 31 -14.96 19.11 2.75
C ALA A 31 -14.52 19.02 4.22
N ARG A 32 -15.46 18.76 5.14
CA ARG A 32 -15.16 18.58 6.57
C ARG A 32 -14.26 17.35 6.82
N GLN A 33 -14.49 16.26 6.12
CA GLN A 33 -13.66 15.04 6.24
C GLN A 33 -12.24 15.25 5.70
N LEU A 34 -12.07 16.10 4.70
CA LEU A 34 -10.76 16.45 4.13
C LEU A 34 -10.03 17.53 4.92
N TYR A 35 -10.72 18.28 5.78
CA TYR A 35 -10.13 19.38 6.55
C TYR A 35 -8.85 19.01 7.31
N PRO A 36 -8.72 17.83 7.96
CA PRO A 36 -7.49 17.44 8.65
C PRO A 36 -6.24 17.43 7.76
N PHE A 37 -6.40 17.33 6.45
CA PHE A 37 -5.32 17.27 5.46
C PHE A 37 -5.02 18.61 4.79
N THR A 38 -5.77 19.68 5.12
CA THR A 38 -5.52 21.04 4.65
C THR A 38 -4.38 21.69 5.41
N ARG A 39 -3.87 22.81 4.91
CA ARG A 39 -2.79 23.61 5.54
C ARG A 39 -3.02 23.88 7.02
N SER A 40 -4.24 24.11 7.44
CA SER A 40 -4.63 24.38 8.83
C SER A 40 -5.00 23.13 9.61
N GLY A 41 -5.01 21.96 8.98
CA GLY A 41 -5.36 20.69 9.59
C GLY A 41 -4.15 19.95 10.17
N GLN A 42 -4.44 18.94 10.97
CA GLN A 42 -3.43 18.15 11.69
C GLN A 42 -2.37 17.53 10.78
N PHE A 43 -2.75 17.13 9.56
CA PHE A 43 -1.87 16.45 8.60
C PHE A 43 -1.44 17.35 7.44
N GLY A 44 -1.75 18.66 7.49
CA GLY A 44 -1.46 19.58 6.40
C GLY A 44 0.01 19.66 6.02
N TYR A 45 0.91 19.52 6.98
CA TYR A 45 2.35 19.49 6.73
C TYR A 45 2.75 18.42 5.69
N TRP A 46 2.10 17.27 5.69
CA TRP A 46 2.42 16.16 4.76
C TRP A 46 1.61 16.19 3.47
N PHE A 47 0.40 16.78 3.48
CA PHE A 47 -0.54 16.64 2.36
C PHE A 47 -0.84 17.94 1.62
N ASP A 48 -0.74 19.10 2.27
CA ASP A 48 -1.11 20.35 1.65
C ASP A 48 0.08 21.05 1.00
N GLY A 49 0.42 20.62 -0.20
CA GLY A 49 1.52 21.16 -0.98
C GLY A 49 1.55 20.61 -2.39
N VAL A 50 2.50 21.10 -3.17
CA VAL A 50 2.78 20.54 -4.49
C VAL A 50 3.43 19.17 -4.33
N ASN A 51 2.98 18.20 -5.14
CA ASN A 51 3.52 16.84 -5.10
C ASN A 51 5.04 16.85 -5.33
N ASN A 52 5.78 16.32 -4.36
CA ASN A 52 7.23 16.17 -4.38
C ASN A 52 7.68 14.70 -4.47
N LEU A 53 6.75 13.76 -4.53
CA LEU A 53 7.08 12.34 -4.68
C LEU A 53 7.40 12.01 -6.14
N ASN A 54 8.58 11.47 -6.38
CA ASN A 54 9.01 11.06 -7.72
C ASN A 54 9.17 9.54 -7.79
N PHE A 55 8.24 8.88 -8.47
CA PHE A 55 8.26 7.44 -8.74
C PHE A 55 8.87 7.07 -10.10
N GLN A 56 9.46 8.02 -10.82
CA GLN A 56 10.06 7.77 -12.15
C GLN A 56 11.46 7.14 -12.09
N LYS A 57 11.99 6.94 -10.88
CA LYS A 57 13.29 6.29 -10.71
C LYS A 57 13.12 4.76 -10.83
N ASN A 58 14.18 4.11 -11.34
CA ASN A 58 14.22 2.65 -11.50
C ASN A 58 14.22 1.91 -10.15
N PHE A 59 14.60 2.56 -9.08
CA PHE A 59 14.60 2.03 -7.72
C PHE A 59 14.04 3.07 -6.75
N VAL A 60 12.97 2.70 -6.05
CA VAL A 60 12.30 3.54 -5.05
C VAL A 60 12.16 2.73 -3.77
N VAL A 61 12.63 3.28 -2.67
CA VAL A 61 12.42 2.75 -1.31
C VAL A 61 11.46 3.68 -0.58
N LEU A 62 10.50 3.10 0.09
CA LEU A 62 9.51 3.81 0.90
C LEU A 62 9.59 3.25 2.32
N GLU A 63 10.01 4.09 3.24
CA GLU A 63 10.14 3.75 4.65
C GLU A 63 8.97 4.37 5.42
N LEU A 64 8.26 3.57 6.20
CA LEU A 64 7.01 3.97 6.85
C LEU A 64 7.08 3.88 8.38
N ASP A 65 8.26 3.63 8.92
CA ASP A 65 8.47 3.43 10.36
C ASP A 65 8.07 4.64 11.19
N ASP A 66 8.36 5.84 10.72
CA ASP A 66 7.97 7.09 11.38
C ASP A 66 6.45 7.28 11.50
N LEU A 67 5.68 6.52 10.69
CA LEU A 67 4.22 6.58 10.69
C LEU A 67 3.57 5.56 11.65
N LYS A 68 4.34 4.67 12.27
CA LYS A 68 3.80 3.58 13.13
C LYS A 68 2.92 4.11 14.28
N GLN A 69 3.25 5.28 14.83
CA GLN A 69 2.52 5.89 15.93
C GLN A 69 1.29 6.72 15.49
N GLN A 70 1.12 6.93 14.18
CA GLN A 70 0.05 7.76 13.62
C GLN A 70 -0.86 6.92 12.72
N GLU A 71 -1.72 6.13 13.34
CA GLU A 71 -2.52 5.09 12.64
C GLU A 71 -3.33 5.64 11.45
N LEU A 72 -4.01 6.79 11.62
CA LEU A 72 -4.80 7.38 10.53
C LEU A 72 -3.91 7.86 9.38
N LEU A 73 -2.82 8.54 9.68
CA LEU A 73 -1.85 9.02 8.69
C LEU A 73 -1.24 7.83 7.93
N ARG A 74 -0.81 6.80 8.66
CA ARG A 74 -0.28 5.57 8.09
C ARG A 74 -1.27 4.93 7.10
N LYS A 75 -2.53 4.76 7.48
CA LYS A 75 -3.57 4.20 6.60
C LYS A 75 -3.74 5.00 5.32
N VAL A 76 -3.82 6.32 5.41
CA VAL A 76 -3.99 7.18 4.23
C VAL A 76 -2.77 7.09 3.31
N VAL A 77 -1.56 7.18 3.86
CA VAL A 77 -0.31 7.03 3.08
C VAL A 77 -0.25 5.66 2.40
N LEU A 78 -0.54 4.59 3.13
CA LEU A 78 -0.55 3.23 2.56
C LEU A 78 -1.57 3.08 1.43
N MET A 79 -2.78 3.64 1.55
CA MET A 79 -3.78 3.64 0.48
C MET A 79 -3.29 4.38 -0.76
N MET A 80 -2.63 5.52 -0.58
CA MET A 80 -2.05 6.29 -1.69
C MET A 80 -0.92 5.51 -2.37
N LEU A 81 -0.04 4.88 -1.59
CA LEU A 81 1.05 4.05 -2.11
C LEU A 81 0.52 2.83 -2.87
N VAL A 82 -0.45 2.12 -2.30
CA VAL A 82 -1.11 0.99 -2.97
C VAL A 82 -1.70 1.44 -4.31
N SER A 83 -2.44 2.55 -4.33
CA SER A 83 -3.02 3.09 -5.57
C SER A 83 -1.94 3.45 -6.59
N ARG A 84 -0.83 4.03 -6.16
CA ARG A 84 0.29 4.39 -7.03
C ARG A 84 1.01 3.16 -7.58
N ILE A 85 1.31 2.19 -6.73
CA ILE A 85 1.95 0.94 -7.15
C ILE A 85 1.04 0.21 -8.15
N GLN A 86 -0.27 0.15 -7.92
CA GLN A 86 -1.21 -0.43 -8.87
C GLN A 86 -1.16 0.29 -10.23
N PHE A 87 -1.19 1.61 -10.20
CA PHE A 87 -1.11 2.40 -11.44
C PHE A 87 0.16 2.07 -12.22
N GLU A 88 1.31 2.09 -11.58
CA GLU A 88 2.60 1.77 -12.22
C GLU A 88 2.65 0.33 -12.71
N MET A 89 2.17 -0.62 -11.91
CA MET A 89 2.18 -2.04 -12.28
C MET A 89 1.31 -2.34 -13.51
N TYR A 90 0.17 -1.65 -13.68
CA TYR A 90 -0.77 -1.97 -14.75
C TYR A 90 -0.59 -1.15 -16.02
N ASN A 91 -0.01 0.04 -15.94
CA ASN A 91 0.09 0.93 -17.10
C ASN A 91 1.35 0.74 -17.94
N ALA A 92 2.49 0.49 -17.33
CA ALA A 92 3.75 0.28 -18.08
C ALA A 92 3.95 -1.20 -18.43
N LYS A 93 3.24 -1.69 -19.45
CA LYS A 93 3.19 -3.12 -19.80
C LYS A 93 4.51 -3.71 -20.33
N LEU A 94 5.39 -2.89 -20.88
CA LEU A 94 6.63 -3.36 -21.51
C LEU A 94 7.80 -3.48 -20.53
N GLU A 95 7.74 -2.81 -19.40
CA GLU A 95 8.82 -2.80 -18.42
C GLU A 95 8.64 -3.93 -17.38
N ARG A 96 9.76 -4.52 -16.96
CA ARG A 96 9.78 -5.45 -15.84
C ARG A 96 9.77 -4.68 -14.54
N LYS A 97 8.92 -5.08 -13.61
CA LYS A 97 8.72 -4.39 -12.33
C LYS A 97 8.65 -5.38 -11.19
N ILE A 98 9.19 -4.97 -10.05
CA ILE A 98 9.14 -5.76 -8.82
C ILE A 98 8.63 -4.87 -7.70
N ALA A 99 7.63 -5.34 -6.96
CA ALA A 99 7.21 -4.76 -5.69
C ALA A 99 7.70 -5.67 -4.56
N ILE A 100 8.51 -5.13 -3.67
CA ILE A 100 9.08 -5.85 -2.52
C ILE A 100 8.39 -5.31 -1.27
N PHE A 101 7.82 -6.20 -0.47
CA PHE A 101 7.19 -5.91 0.81
C PHE A 101 8.06 -6.54 1.89
N ASP A 102 8.92 -5.74 2.46
CA ASP A 102 9.75 -6.16 3.58
C ASP A 102 8.97 -6.04 4.89
N GLU A 103 9.24 -6.92 5.85
CA GLU A 103 8.46 -7.01 7.10
C GLU A 103 6.94 -7.08 6.85
N ALA A 104 6.54 -7.87 5.86
CA ALA A 104 5.18 -7.87 5.32
C ALA A 104 4.08 -8.15 6.35
N LYS A 105 4.39 -8.79 7.49
CA LYS A 105 3.43 -9.03 8.57
C LYS A 105 2.69 -7.75 8.97
N GLU A 106 3.41 -6.65 9.15
CA GLU A 106 2.83 -5.37 9.56
C GLU A 106 1.77 -4.84 8.58
N TYR A 107 1.92 -5.19 7.30
CA TYR A 107 1.00 -4.77 6.25
C TYR A 107 -0.14 -5.77 6.05
N LEU A 108 0.10 -7.04 6.36
CA LEU A 108 -0.87 -8.11 6.14
C LEU A 108 -2.02 -8.10 7.16
N ASP A 109 -1.86 -7.43 8.28
CA ASP A 109 -2.93 -7.21 9.25
C ASP A 109 -3.98 -6.23 8.71
N ASP A 110 -3.62 -5.30 7.84
CA ASP A 110 -4.56 -4.42 7.16
C ASP A 110 -5.27 -5.13 6.00
N VAL A 111 -6.60 -5.15 6.02
CA VAL A 111 -7.44 -5.87 5.04
C VAL A 111 -7.25 -5.35 3.62
N ILE A 112 -7.08 -4.03 3.45
CA ILE A 112 -6.96 -3.39 2.13
C ILE A 112 -5.62 -3.75 1.51
N ILE A 113 -4.55 -3.67 2.30
CA ILE A 113 -3.19 -3.95 1.84
C ILE A 113 -3.01 -5.43 1.57
N ARG A 114 -3.51 -6.29 2.46
CA ARG A 114 -3.53 -7.73 2.25
C ARG A 114 -4.22 -8.12 0.95
N LYS A 115 -5.38 -7.53 0.68
CA LYS A 115 -6.10 -7.75 -0.58
C LYS A 115 -5.28 -7.28 -1.78
N PHE A 116 -4.67 -6.10 -1.69
CA PHE A 116 -3.80 -5.59 -2.75
C PHE A 116 -2.63 -6.52 -3.04
N ILE A 117 -1.90 -6.97 -2.03
CA ILE A 117 -0.77 -7.88 -2.17
C ILE A 117 -1.25 -9.21 -2.79
N SER A 118 -2.34 -9.78 -2.26
CA SER A 118 -2.93 -11.02 -2.77
C SER A 118 -3.35 -10.91 -4.25
N ASP A 119 -3.98 -9.80 -4.64
CA ASP A 119 -4.35 -9.52 -6.03
C ASP A 119 -3.10 -9.30 -6.90
N GLY A 120 -2.05 -8.71 -6.36
CA GLY A 120 -0.76 -8.56 -7.01
C GLY A 120 -0.16 -9.91 -7.42
N TYR A 121 -0.10 -10.87 -6.49
CA TYR A 121 0.39 -12.23 -6.77
C TYR A 121 -0.40 -12.95 -7.87
N ARG A 122 -1.69 -12.67 -8.01
CA ARG A 122 -2.53 -13.23 -9.08
C ARG A 122 -2.32 -12.56 -10.43
N ARG A 123 -2.05 -11.24 -10.46
CA ARG A 123 -2.23 -10.42 -11.66
C ARG A 123 -0.96 -9.81 -12.21
N PHE A 124 0.03 -9.48 -11.37
CA PHE A 124 1.23 -8.73 -11.80
C PHE A 124 1.96 -9.40 -12.95
N ARG A 125 2.03 -10.72 -12.96
CA ARG A 125 2.65 -11.48 -14.05
C ARG A 125 2.13 -11.09 -15.44
N LYS A 126 0.84 -10.78 -15.57
CA LYS A 126 0.22 -10.38 -16.85
C LYS A 126 0.73 -9.02 -17.36
N TYR A 127 1.38 -8.26 -16.51
CA TYR A 127 1.87 -6.91 -16.75
C TYR A 127 3.39 -6.82 -16.58
N ASN A 128 4.11 -7.94 -16.74
CA ASN A 128 5.55 -8.05 -16.48
C ASN A 128 5.97 -7.61 -15.08
N GLY A 129 5.07 -7.70 -14.11
CA GLY A 129 5.31 -7.40 -12.71
C GLY A 129 5.53 -8.66 -11.89
N SER A 130 6.31 -8.52 -10.82
CA SER A 130 6.50 -9.53 -9.77
C SER A 130 6.24 -8.93 -8.40
N ALA A 131 5.81 -9.75 -7.45
CA ALA A 131 5.73 -9.38 -6.05
C ALA A 131 6.64 -10.29 -5.22
N VAL A 132 7.32 -9.70 -4.24
CA VAL A 132 8.15 -10.41 -3.26
C VAL A 132 7.65 -10.03 -1.88
N ILE A 133 7.45 -11.01 -1.03
CA ILE A 133 7.15 -10.83 0.39
C ILE A 133 8.33 -11.38 1.19
N ILE A 134 8.77 -10.61 2.15
CA ILE A 134 9.79 -11.02 3.13
C ILE A 134 9.13 -10.99 4.50
N THR A 135 9.24 -12.09 5.25
CA THR A 135 8.74 -12.22 6.62
C THR A 135 9.80 -12.86 7.49
N GLN A 136 9.74 -12.63 8.79
CA GLN A 136 10.66 -13.21 9.76
C GLN A 136 10.23 -14.62 10.17
N SER A 137 8.94 -14.97 10.04
CA SER A 137 8.38 -16.24 10.44
C SER A 137 7.44 -16.79 9.39
N LEU A 138 7.48 -18.10 9.20
CA LEU A 138 6.54 -18.80 8.33
C LEU A 138 5.09 -18.73 8.87
N LYS A 139 4.91 -18.64 10.18
CA LYS A 139 3.59 -18.43 10.80
C LYS A 139 2.92 -17.17 10.30
N ASP A 140 3.66 -16.09 10.10
CA ASP A 140 3.13 -14.82 9.61
C ASP A 140 2.41 -14.97 8.27
N VAL A 141 2.81 -15.96 7.48
CA VAL A 141 2.20 -16.23 6.17
C VAL A 141 1.05 -17.23 6.29
N TYR A 142 1.15 -18.23 7.17
CA TYR A 142 0.14 -19.30 7.26
C TYR A 142 -1.07 -18.91 8.12
N ASP A 143 -0.88 -18.13 9.16
CA ASP A 143 -1.95 -17.79 10.12
C ASP A 143 -2.80 -16.59 9.67
N VAL A 144 -2.36 -15.84 8.64
CA VAL A 144 -3.13 -14.70 8.12
C VAL A 144 -4.18 -15.15 7.10
N PRO A 145 -5.46 -14.79 7.30
CA PRO A 145 -6.53 -15.17 6.37
C PRO A 145 -6.26 -14.70 4.92
N GLY A 146 -6.42 -15.60 3.95
CA GLY A 146 -6.21 -15.28 2.54
C GLY A 146 -4.77 -15.39 2.03
N MET A 147 -3.80 -15.63 2.90
CA MET A 147 -2.39 -15.81 2.52
C MET A 147 -2.11 -17.07 1.71
N HIS A 148 -2.99 -18.08 1.79
CA HIS A 148 -2.92 -19.24 0.89
C HIS A 148 -2.87 -18.86 -0.59
N THR A 149 -3.51 -17.75 -0.97
CA THR A 149 -3.44 -17.23 -2.33
C THR A 149 -2.03 -16.80 -2.71
N ILE A 150 -1.31 -16.16 -1.80
CA ILE A 150 0.07 -15.72 -2.02
C ILE A 150 0.97 -16.94 -2.14
N LEU A 151 0.88 -17.86 -1.20
CA LEU A 151 1.68 -19.09 -1.21
C LEU A 151 1.46 -19.94 -2.48
N ASN A 152 0.20 -20.10 -2.91
CA ASN A 152 -0.16 -20.88 -4.09
C ASN A 152 0.27 -20.20 -5.41
N ASN A 153 0.39 -18.88 -5.42
CA ASN A 153 0.83 -18.13 -6.59
C ASN A 153 2.32 -17.73 -6.54
N SER A 154 3.04 -18.07 -5.46
CA SER A 154 4.49 -17.89 -5.37
C SER A 154 5.21 -18.97 -6.16
N ALA A 155 5.86 -18.57 -7.26
CA ALA A 155 6.65 -19.48 -8.06
C ALA A 155 7.92 -19.94 -7.33
N HIS A 156 8.45 -19.12 -6.46
CA HIS A 156 9.64 -19.40 -5.66
C HIS A 156 9.34 -19.16 -4.19
N LYS A 157 9.82 -20.05 -3.34
CA LYS A 157 9.79 -19.95 -1.89
C LYS A 157 11.20 -20.15 -1.40
N ILE A 158 11.76 -19.13 -0.75
CA ILE A 158 13.11 -19.17 -0.19
C ILE A 158 12.96 -19.18 1.33
N ILE A 159 13.37 -20.26 1.96
CA ILE A 159 13.31 -20.44 3.41
C ILE A 159 14.74 -20.42 3.90
N LEU A 160 15.05 -19.47 4.76
CA LEU A 160 16.32 -19.37 5.46
C LEU A 160 16.23 -20.15 6.78
N GLN A 161 17.25 -20.05 7.62
CA GLN A 161 17.29 -20.70 8.92
C GLN A 161 16.08 -20.27 9.78
N GLN A 162 15.36 -21.24 10.30
CA GLN A 162 14.19 -21.06 11.16
C GLN A 162 14.43 -21.73 12.52
N ASP A 163 13.64 -21.36 13.50
CA ASP A 163 13.60 -22.06 14.78
C ASP A 163 13.13 -23.50 14.60
N PRO A 164 13.82 -24.52 15.14
CA PRO A 164 13.43 -25.92 14.99
C PRO A 164 11.98 -26.20 15.44
N ALA A 165 11.53 -25.60 16.53
CA ALA A 165 10.17 -25.78 17.02
C ALA A 165 9.10 -25.22 16.05
N GLU A 166 9.44 -24.18 15.31
CA GLU A 166 8.58 -23.62 14.27
C GLU A 166 8.49 -24.55 13.06
N ILE A 167 9.61 -25.14 12.66
CA ILE A 167 9.67 -26.13 11.56
C ILE A 167 8.82 -27.34 11.91
N ASP A 168 8.96 -27.91 13.10
CA ASP A 168 8.21 -29.06 13.56
C ASP A 168 6.70 -28.78 13.55
N SER A 169 6.29 -27.62 14.07
CA SER A 169 4.88 -27.19 14.06
C SER A 169 4.28 -27.07 12.65
N LEU A 170 5.07 -26.61 11.67
CA LEU A 170 4.63 -26.47 10.29
C LEU A 170 4.62 -27.81 9.54
N ALA A 171 5.56 -28.72 9.86
CA ALA A 171 5.59 -30.08 9.34
C ALA A 171 4.39 -30.88 9.81
N GLU A 172 4.04 -30.80 11.11
CA GLU A 172 2.83 -31.45 11.66
C GLU A 172 1.55 -30.96 10.97
N LYS A 173 1.47 -29.67 10.64
CA LYS A 173 0.34 -29.07 9.91
C LYS A 173 0.35 -29.38 8.41
N LYS A 174 1.32 -30.13 7.89
CA LYS A 174 1.53 -30.40 6.45
C LYS A 174 1.60 -29.11 5.61
N MET A 175 2.16 -28.07 6.17
CA MET A 175 2.25 -26.76 5.52
C MET A 175 3.55 -26.58 4.74
N LEU A 176 4.55 -27.38 5.02
CA LEU A 176 5.77 -27.46 4.21
C LEU A 176 5.61 -28.57 3.16
N PRO A 177 5.84 -28.30 1.88
CA PRO A 177 6.05 -29.37 0.89
C PRO A 177 7.43 -29.97 1.18
N LEU A 178 7.46 -31.04 1.93
CA LEU A 178 8.63 -31.91 2.07
C LEU A 178 8.59 -32.97 0.99
#